data_f5f0fb28a5f0d3d5fc3c48ad1f573fb8
#
_entry.id   f5f0fb28a5f0d3d5fc3c48ad1f573fb8
#
_cell.length_a   1.000
_cell.length_b   1.000
_cell.length_c   1.000
_cell.angle_alpha   90.00
_cell.angle_beta   90.00
_cell.angle_gamma   90.00
#
_symmetry.space_group_name_H-M   'P 1'
#
loop_
_entity.id
_entity.type
_entity.pdbx_description
1 polymer ?
#
loop_
_entity_poly.entity_id
_entity_poly.type
_entity_poly.pdbx_seq_one_letter_code
_entity_poly.pdbx_strand_id
1 'polypeptide(L)'
;MPELIKREINRLFSPRLLKSPVAWALDNCTLRDNVSELPGSLKMFSYAEEPLNALIDPTVSKITLCWGSQSSKTTTMYAGIGYLLSEFPKDTLWIMPSAENARNFSKGRWLPFIDDCKPLKAQCPISAATGRVDSDKITNMRQEFLSCTLTFAGAGSENNVKSAPVAYLVLDEIDEIDPDIRLAALERIKGRREYKIIQTSTPKDEIGGIWEEFLYGDQRKYFMPCPHCDESIEFTWRQKDKKGNSRYSITFDEKAKLDDGIDFDLVASSAAYLCPCCDEKILDAHKPTMIKQGEWIAQNANAPANHRSYHLNSLYAPAMTFAALMINWLQISSSMHGLKKFVQGNLAEPWKDDWANQEQAEANELELDYA
;
A
#
# COMPACT_ATOMS: atom_id res chain seq x y z
N MET A 1 -6.61 -44.12 -30.01
CA MET A 1 -6.89 -43.44 -28.74
C MET A 1 -8.11 -42.56 -28.97
N PRO A 2 -9.20 -42.71 -28.23
CA PRO A 2 -10.40 -41.92 -28.47
C PRO A 2 -10.13 -40.43 -28.39
N GLU A 3 -10.76 -39.64 -29.26
CA GLU A 3 -10.59 -38.17 -29.39
C GLU A 3 -10.76 -37.42 -28.04
N LEU A 4 -11.68 -37.91 -27.21
CA LEU A 4 -11.91 -37.42 -25.84
C LEU A 4 -10.69 -37.55 -24.93
N ILE A 5 -9.96 -38.67 -25.02
CA ILE A 5 -8.75 -38.89 -24.20
C ILE A 5 -7.61 -37.99 -24.69
N LYS A 6 -7.46 -37.81 -26.01
CA LYS A 6 -6.48 -36.84 -26.55
C LYS A 6 -6.78 -35.42 -26.11
N ARG A 7 -8.06 -35.05 -26.11
CA ARG A 7 -8.49 -33.72 -25.68
C ARG A 7 -8.23 -33.44 -24.17
N GLU A 8 -8.47 -34.44 -23.31
CA GLU A 8 -8.15 -34.37 -21.89
C GLU A 8 -6.64 -34.37 -21.61
N ILE A 9 -5.88 -35.21 -22.33
CA ILE A 9 -4.42 -35.20 -22.26
C ILE A 9 -3.88 -33.84 -22.68
N ASN A 10 -4.32 -33.28 -23.81
CA ASN A 10 -3.89 -31.97 -24.26
C ASN A 10 -4.29 -30.88 -23.27
N ARG A 11 -5.45 -30.95 -22.61
CA ARG A 11 -5.88 -30.04 -21.58
C ARG A 11 -5.01 -30.12 -20.32
N LEU A 12 -4.62 -31.33 -19.92
CA LEU A 12 -3.78 -31.56 -18.74
C LEU A 12 -2.30 -31.14 -18.95
N PHE A 13 -1.82 -31.27 -20.20
CA PHE A 13 -0.43 -30.94 -20.56
C PHE A 13 -0.28 -29.64 -21.34
N SER A 14 -1.37 -28.91 -21.61
CA SER A 14 -1.25 -27.54 -22.13
C SER A 14 -0.64 -26.64 -21.07
N PRO A 15 0.38 -25.84 -21.41
CA PRO A 15 0.91 -24.85 -20.48
C PRO A 15 -0.23 -23.96 -19.99
N ARG A 16 -0.45 -23.92 -18.69
CA ARG A 16 -1.41 -22.99 -18.11
C ARG A 16 -0.89 -21.57 -18.39
N LEU A 17 -1.60 -20.80 -19.19
CA LEU A 17 -1.30 -19.40 -19.39
C LEU A 17 -1.61 -18.66 -18.07
N LEU A 18 -0.57 -18.38 -17.31
CA LEU A 18 -0.67 -17.59 -16.09
C LEU A 18 -1.04 -16.16 -16.46
N LYS A 19 -2.09 -15.64 -15.85
CA LYS A 19 -2.41 -14.22 -15.92
C LYS A 19 -1.39 -13.43 -15.11
N SER A 20 -1.15 -12.18 -15.48
CA SER A 20 -0.39 -11.29 -14.59
C SER A 20 -1.11 -11.14 -13.25
N PRO A 21 -0.41 -10.81 -12.15
CA PRO A 21 -1.04 -10.55 -10.85
C PRO A 21 -2.17 -9.54 -10.93
N VAL A 22 -2.00 -8.49 -11.74
CA VAL A 22 -3.01 -7.45 -11.98
C VAL A 22 -4.26 -8.02 -12.66
N ALA A 23 -4.08 -8.73 -13.79
CA ALA A 23 -5.21 -9.32 -14.51
C ALA A 23 -5.94 -10.37 -13.67
N TRP A 24 -5.20 -11.16 -12.89
CA TRP A 24 -5.79 -12.11 -11.96
C TRP A 24 -6.60 -11.40 -10.87
N ALA A 25 -6.07 -10.34 -10.28
CA ALA A 25 -6.74 -9.58 -9.24
C ALA A 25 -8.04 -8.95 -9.75
N LEU A 26 -8.02 -8.33 -10.93
CA LEU A 26 -9.20 -7.73 -11.55
C LEU A 26 -10.30 -8.75 -11.84
N ASP A 27 -9.92 -9.98 -12.21
CA ASP A 27 -10.89 -11.05 -12.53
C ASP A 27 -11.46 -11.76 -11.30
N ASN A 28 -10.71 -11.80 -10.19
CA ASN A 28 -11.00 -12.68 -9.07
C ASN A 28 -11.24 -11.98 -7.74
N CYS A 29 -10.83 -10.70 -7.59
CA CYS A 29 -11.01 -9.97 -6.35
C CYS A 29 -12.30 -9.16 -6.38
N THR A 30 -13.12 -9.37 -5.35
CA THR A 30 -14.34 -8.59 -5.11
C THR A 30 -14.23 -7.92 -3.75
N LEU A 31 -14.61 -6.65 -3.67
CA LEU A 31 -14.64 -5.88 -2.44
C LEU A 31 -16.08 -5.83 -1.92
N ARG A 32 -16.29 -6.24 -0.66
CA ARG A 32 -17.61 -6.14 0.00
C ARG A 32 -17.81 -4.73 0.56
N ASP A 33 -19.05 -4.33 0.75
CA ASP A 33 -19.47 -3.01 1.26
C ASP A 33 -18.83 -2.67 2.63
N ASN A 34 -18.63 -3.69 3.48
CA ASN A 34 -18.00 -3.52 4.78
C ASN A 34 -16.46 -3.42 4.73
N VAL A 35 -15.86 -3.55 3.55
CA VAL A 35 -14.41 -3.57 3.35
C VAL A 35 -13.93 -2.36 2.56
N SER A 36 -14.76 -1.80 1.71
CA SER A 36 -14.40 -0.70 0.81
C SER A 36 -15.57 0.25 0.59
N GLU A 37 -15.28 1.53 0.50
CA GLU A 37 -16.23 2.56 0.06
C GLU A 37 -16.62 2.41 -1.42
N LEU A 38 -15.85 1.64 -2.19
CA LEU A 38 -16.11 1.28 -3.57
C LEU A 38 -16.31 -0.24 -3.69
N PRO A 39 -17.47 -0.78 -3.28
CA PRO A 39 -17.74 -2.21 -3.33
C PRO A 39 -17.92 -2.71 -4.76
N GLY A 40 -17.81 -4.04 -4.92
CA GLY A 40 -17.92 -4.72 -6.20
C GLY A 40 -16.59 -5.23 -6.71
N SER A 41 -16.44 -5.38 -8.03
CA SER A 41 -15.18 -5.83 -8.63
C SER A 41 -14.05 -4.86 -8.29
N LEU A 42 -12.89 -5.42 -7.95
CA LEU A 42 -11.71 -4.63 -7.62
C LEU A 42 -11.37 -3.66 -8.75
N LYS A 43 -11.24 -2.38 -8.39
CA LYS A 43 -10.65 -1.37 -9.26
C LYS A 43 -9.20 -1.17 -8.84
N MET A 44 -8.27 -1.54 -9.70
CA MET A 44 -6.84 -1.39 -9.43
C MET A 44 -6.38 -0.01 -9.90
N PHE A 45 -5.65 0.68 -9.05
CA PHE A 45 -4.97 1.91 -9.46
C PHE A 45 -3.63 1.55 -10.10
N SER A 46 -3.24 2.29 -11.15
CA SER A 46 -2.04 1.96 -11.93
C SER A 46 -0.76 1.93 -11.09
N TYR A 47 -0.68 2.73 -10.03
CA TYR A 47 0.46 2.68 -9.10
C TYR A 47 0.59 1.34 -8.34
N ALA A 48 -0.47 0.53 -8.26
CA ALA A 48 -0.42 -0.79 -7.63
C ALA A 48 0.05 -1.90 -8.60
N GLU A 49 0.09 -1.63 -9.90
CA GLU A 49 0.38 -2.64 -10.92
C GLU A 49 1.83 -3.13 -10.84
N GLU A 50 2.79 -2.23 -10.78
CA GLU A 50 4.21 -2.61 -10.71
C GLU A 50 4.56 -3.35 -9.40
N PRO A 51 4.17 -2.90 -8.20
CA PRO A 51 4.35 -3.66 -6.96
C PRO A 51 3.77 -5.07 -7.01
N LEU A 52 2.61 -5.26 -7.63
CA LEU A 52 2.02 -6.58 -7.83
C LEU A 52 2.84 -7.43 -8.81
N ASN A 53 3.30 -6.86 -9.91
CA ASN A 53 4.13 -7.57 -10.88
C ASN A 53 5.51 -7.93 -10.31
N ALA A 54 6.05 -7.14 -9.38
CA ALA A 54 7.28 -7.46 -8.65
C ALA A 54 7.20 -8.76 -7.83
N LEU A 55 6.00 -9.21 -7.46
CA LEU A 55 5.79 -10.48 -6.76
C LEU A 55 6.24 -11.69 -7.59
N ILE A 56 6.12 -11.62 -8.92
CA ILE A 56 6.49 -12.71 -9.82
C ILE A 56 7.83 -12.51 -10.52
N ASP A 57 8.46 -11.36 -10.33
CA ASP A 57 9.81 -11.12 -10.84
C ASP A 57 10.80 -12.00 -10.07
N PRO A 58 11.50 -12.95 -10.73
CA PRO A 58 12.42 -13.86 -10.04
C PRO A 58 13.65 -13.15 -9.48
N THR A 59 13.98 -11.95 -9.95
CA THR A 59 15.08 -11.14 -9.47
C THR A 59 14.74 -10.38 -8.19
N VAL A 60 13.46 -10.17 -7.90
CA VAL A 60 12.98 -9.43 -6.74
C VAL A 60 12.62 -10.39 -5.62
N SER A 61 13.23 -10.25 -4.46
CA SER A 61 12.90 -11.04 -3.26
C SER A 61 12.33 -10.19 -2.13
N LYS A 62 12.45 -8.86 -2.20
CA LYS A 62 11.95 -7.95 -1.16
C LYS A 62 11.17 -6.79 -1.80
N ILE A 63 9.97 -6.55 -1.28
CA ILE A 63 9.05 -5.50 -1.73
C ILE A 63 8.65 -4.68 -0.51
N THR A 64 8.91 -3.38 -0.55
CA THR A 64 8.60 -2.43 0.52
C THR A 64 7.60 -1.40 0.03
N LEU A 65 6.45 -1.29 0.71
CA LEU A 65 5.40 -0.32 0.43
C LEU A 65 5.33 0.71 1.56
N CYS A 66 6.08 1.81 1.44
CA CYS A 66 6.02 2.97 2.31
C CYS A 66 4.92 3.90 1.81
N TRP A 67 3.67 3.56 2.11
CA TRP A 67 2.50 4.23 1.53
C TRP A 67 1.65 4.91 2.59
N GLY A 68 1.16 6.10 2.28
CA GLY A 68 0.26 6.86 3.12
C GLY A 68 -1.11 6.19 3.34
N SER A 69 -1.87 6.76 4.22
CA SER A 69 -3.24 6.33 4.49
C SER A 69 -4.12 6.45 3.24
N GLN A 70 -5.15 5.61 3.13
CA GLN A 70 -6.13 5.60 2.03
C GLN A 70 -5.55 5.29 0.63
N SER A 71 -4.28 4.86 0.53
CA SER A 71 -3.61 4.52 -0.74
C SER A 71 -3.87 3.10 -1.26
N SER A 72 -4.84 2.39 -0.72
CA SER A 72 -5.18 1.00 -1.06
C SER A 72 -4.07 -0.03 -0.77
N LYS A 73 -3.15 0.30 0.13
CA LYS A 73 -2.02 -0.52 0.58
C LYS A 73 -2.43 -1.96 0.93
N THR A 74 -3.37 -2.10 1.87
CA THR A 74 -3.87 -3.39 2.34
C THR A 74 -4.55 -4.18 1.21
N THR A 75 -5.32 -3.52 0.35
CA THR A 75 -6.01 -4.15 -0.78
C THR A 75 -5.02 -4.70 -1.80
N THR A 76 -3.97 -3.93 -2.12
CA THR A 76 -2.88 -4.38 -3.01
C THR A 76 -2.18 -5.61 -2.43
N MET A 77 -1.92 -5.59 -1.12
CA MET A 77 -1.25 -6.69 -0.44
C MET A 77 -2.06 -7.98 -0.46
N TYR A 78 -3.33 -7.98 -0.04
CA TYR A 78 -4.10 -9.22 -0.03
C TYR A 78 -4.41 -9.74 -1.44
N ALA A 79 -4.58 -8.86 -2.43
CA ALA A 79 -4.71 -9.30 -3.82
C ALA A 79 -3.43 -10.01 -4.30
N GLY A 80 -2.26 -9.45 -3.98
CA GLY A 80 -0.97 -10.06 -4.29
C GLY A 80 -0.73 -11.39 -3.59
N ILE A 81 -1.01 -11.49 -2.30
CA ILE A 81 -0.89 -12.74 -1.55
C ILE A 81 -1.91 -13.76 -2.05
N GLY A 82 -3.15 -13.35 -2.33
CA GLY A 82 -4.16 -14.22 -2.94
C GLY A 82 -3.69 -14.83 -4.26
N TYR A 83 -3.07 -14.01 -5.11
CA TYR A 83 -2.46 -14.47 -6.35
C TYR A 83 -1.35 -15.50 -6.09
N LEU A 84 -0.41 -15.21 -5.19
CA LEU A 84 0.69 -16.11 -4.86
C LEU A 84 0.20 -17.46 -4.33
N LEU A 85 -0.76 -17.45 -3.42
CA LEU A 85 -1.33 -18.69 -2.85
C LEU A 85 -2.12 -19.50 -3.90
N SER A 86 -2.74 -18.83 -4.87
CA SER A 86 -3.48 -19.49 -5.95
C SER A 86 -2.59 -20.05 -7.04
N GLU A 87 -1.60 -19.27 -7.52
CA GLU A 87 -0.83 -19.60 -8.71
C GLU A 87 0.58 -20.17 -8.38
N PHE A 88 1.15 -19.78 -7.26
CA PHE A 88 2.48 -20.20 -6.79
C PHE A 88 2.42 -20.60 -5.31
N PRO A 89 1.60 -21.62 -4.93
CA PRO A 89 1.33 -21.94 -3.54
C PRO A 89 2.60 -22.32 -2.78
N LYS A 90 2.91 -21.53 -1.75
CA LYS A 90 4.02 -21.76 -0.81
C LYS A 90 3.59 -21.34 0.59
N ASP A 91 4.18 -21.98 1.61
CA ASP A 91 3.91 -21.63 3.00
C ASP A 91 4.21 -20.16 3.25
N THR A 92 3.25 -19.50 3.88
CA THR A 92 3.22 -18.05 4.09
C THR A 92 3.04 -17.74 5.57
N LEU A 93 3.83 -16.81 6.09
CA LEU A 93 3.66 -16.21 7.41
C LEU A 93 3.31 -14.73 7.24
N TRP A 94 2.16 -14.33 7.80
CA TRP A 94 1.69 -12.95 7.80
C TRP A 94 1.68 -12.42 9.23
N ILE A 95 2.57 -11.47 9.50
CA ILE A 95 2.74 -10.88 10.83
C ILE A 95 2.09 -9.50 10.84
N MET A 96 1.30 -9.26 11.88
CA MET A 96 0.63 -8.01 12.17
C MET A 96 1.01 -7.53 13.59
N PRO A 97 0.77 -6.26 13.94
CA PRO A 97 1.20 -5.68 15.23
C PRO A 97 0.74 -6.47 16.46
N SER A 98 -0.46 -7.03 16.42
CA SER A 98 -1.01 -7.84 17.52
C SER A 98 -1.78 -9.06 17.01
N ALA A 99 -1.96 -10.05 17.89
CA ALA A 99 -2.79 -11.22 17.59
C ALA A 99 -4.28 -10.83 17.40
N GLU A 100 -4.72 -9.75 18.02
CA GLU A 100 -6.06 -9.22 17.83
C GLU A 100 -6.21 -8.60 16.43
N ASN A 101 -5.26 -7.78 16.00
CA ASN A 101 -5.24 -7.20 14.65
C ASN A 101 -5.25 -8.32 13.59
N ALA A 102 -4.39 -9.34 13.77
CA ALA A 102 -4.32 -10.48 12.87
C ALA A 102 -5.65 -11.24 12.77
N ARG A 103 -6.29 -11.48 13.92
CA ARG A 103 -7.58 -12.18 14.01
C ARG A 103 -8.71 -11.36 13.38
N ASN A 104 -8.76 -10.06 13.68
CA ASN A 104 -9.77 -9.13 13.13
C ASN A 104 -9.62 -8.98 11.62
N PHE A 105 -8.39 -8.83 11.12
CA PHE A 105 -8.11 -8.76 9.69
C PHE A 105 -8.53 -10.07 8.99
N SER A 106 -8.10 -11.20 9.51
CA SER A 106 -8.45 -12.50 8.93
C SER A 106 -9.96 -12.71 8.87
N LYS A 107 -10.65 -12.50 9.99
CA LYS A 107 -12.10 -12.70 10.08
C LYS A 107 -12.89 -11.69 9.24
N GLY A 108 -12.49 -10.42 9.28
CA GLY A 108 -13.25 -9.33 8.69
C GLY A 108 -12.99 -9.10 7.20
N ARG A 109 -11.80 -9.47 6.72
CA ARG A 109 -11.38 -9.18 5.34
C ARG A 109 -10.89 -10.40 4.58
N TRP A 110 -9.95 -11.17 5.15
CA TRP A 110 -9.28 -12.24 4.42
C TRP A 110 -10.16 -13.48 4.18
N LEU A 111 -10.86 -13.99 5.20
CA LEU A 111 -11.78 -15.12 5.01
C LEU A 111 -12.95 -14.79 4.07
N PRO A 112 -13.59 -13.62 4.18
CA PRO A 112 -14.55 -13.16 3.17
C PRO A 112 -13.97 -13.10 1.75
N PHE A 113 -12.72 -12.63 1.61
CA PHE A 113 -12.03 -12.61 0.32
C PHE A 113 -11.81 -14.02 -0.25
N ILE A 114 -11.40 -15.00 0.57
CA ILE A 114 -11.30 -16.41 0.13
C ILE A 114 -12.64 -16.91 -0.39
N ASP A 115 -13.73 -16.61 0.32
CA ASP A 115 -15.07 -17.05 -0.07
C ASP A 115 -15.51 -16.50 -1.43
N ASP A 116 -15.16 -15.26 -1.72
CA ASP A 116 -15.54 -14.56 -2.95
C ASP A 116 -14.56 -14.84 -4.11
N CYS A 117 -13.32 -15.25 -3.80
CA CYS A 117 -12.28 -15.52 -4.78
C CYS A 117 -12.28 -16.98 -5.21
N LYS A 118 -12.84 -17.28 -6.37
CA LYS A 118 -12.97 -18.66 -6.88
C LYS A 118 -11.66 -19.47 -6.90
N PRO A 119 -10.51 -18.93 -7.39
CA PRO A 119 -9.25 -19.66 -7.38
C PRO A 119 -8.76 -20.02 -5.97
N LEU A 120 -8.86 -19.11 -5.00
CA LEU A 120 -8.48 -19.38 -3.63
C LEU A 120 -9.43 -20.36 -2.95
N LYS A 121 -10.72 -20.22 -3.17
CA LYS A 121 -11.72 -21.14 -2.63
C LYS A 121 -11.51 -22.57 -3.15
N ALA A 122 -11.08 -22.73 -4.39
CA ALA A 122 -10.73 -24.02 -4.96
C ALA A 122 -9.50 -24.68 -4.32
N GLN A 123 -8.64 -23.89 -3.64
CA GLN A 123 -7.50 -24.41 -2.88
C GLN A 123 -7.89 -24.82 -1.44
N CYS A 124 -9.10 -24.53 -0.99
CA CYS A 124 -9.55 -24.91 0.36
C CYS A 124 -9.90 -26.39 0.39
N PRO A 125 -9.46 -27.15 1.40
CA PRO A 125 -9.87 -28.54 1.58
C PRO A 125 -11.38 -28.63 1.85
N ILE A 126 -11.98 -29.70 1.35
CA ILE A 126 -13.40 -29.99 1.53
C ILE A 126 -13.55 -31.11 2.55
N SER A 127 -14.38 -30.88 3.56
CA SER A 127 -14.74 -31.89 4.54
C SER A 127 -15.55 -33.02 3.90
N ALA A 128 -15.08 -34.25 4.03
CA ALA A 128 -15.78 -35.43 3.51
C ALA A 128 -17.15 -35.63 4.18
N ALA A 129 -17.32 -35.16 5.42
CA ALA A 129 -18.57 -35.32 6.16
C ALA A 129 -19.65 -34.33 5.71
N THR A 130 -19.29 -33.11 5.29
CA THR A 130 -20.24 -32.03 5.02
C THR A 130 -20.29 -31.63 3.54
N GLY A 131 -19.30 -31.98 2.74
CA GLY A 131 -19.14 -31.50 1.36
C GLY A 131 -18.87 -29.98 1.24
N ARG A 132 -18.54 -29.31 2.35
CA ARG A 132 -18.23 -27.88 2.44
C ARG A 132 -16.75 -27.67 2.77
N VAL A 133 -16.28 -26.42 2.67
CA VAL A 133 -14.93 -26.06 3.13
C VAL A 133 -14.73 -26.51 4.57
N ASP A 134 -13.62 -27.19 4.83
CA ASP A 134 -13.26 -27.72 6.13
C ASP A 134 -12.87 -26.60 7.09
N SER A 135 -13.76 -26.28 8.01
CA SER A 135 -13.57 -25.20 9.01
C SER A 135 -12.47 -25.50 10.03
N ASP A 136 -12.09 -26.76 10.22
CA ASP A 136 -11.02 -27.13 11.15
C ASP A 136 -9.63 -26.82 10.54
N LYS A 137 -9.56 -26.83 9.21
CA LYS A 137 -8.36 -26.50 8.46
C LYS A 137 -8.28 -25.02 8.05
N ILE A 138 -9.41 -24.39 7.85
CA ILE A 138 -9.51 -22.97 7.47
C ILE A 138 -9.97 -22.17 8.69
N THR A 139 -9.03 -21.89 9.60
CA THR A 139 -9.29 -21.10 10.82
C THR A 139 -8.90 -19.64 10.67
N ASN A 140 -9.21 -18.80 11.68
CA ASN A 140 -8.84 -17.38 11.65
C ASN A 140 -7.32 -17.14 11.65
N MET A 141 -6.54 -18.01 12.30
CA MET A 141 -5.09 -17.78 12.45
C MET A 141 -4.24 -18.71 11.58
N ARG A 142 -4.81 -19.82 11.11
CA ARG A 142 -4.11 -20.79 10.28
C ARG A 142 -5.06 -21.34 9.24
N GLN A 143 -4.64 -21.29 7.97
CA GLN A 143 -5.40 -21.82 6.85
C GLN A 143 -4.54 -22.82 6.10
N GLU A 144 -4.95 -24.08 6.18
CA GLU A 144 -4.30 -25.19 5.49
C GLU A 144 -4.98 -25.40 4.14
N PHE A 145 -4.43 -24.79 3.10
CA PHE A 145 -4.83 -25.04 1.73
C PHE A 145 -4.33 -26.39 1.22
N LEU A 146 -4.78 -26.83 0.06
CA LEU A 146 -4.38 -28.12 -0.51
C LEU A 146 -2.87 -28.25 -0.75
N SER A 147 -2.16 -27.15 -1.03
CA SER A 147 -0.74 -27.18 -1.41
C SER A 147 0.17 -26.29 -0.56
N CYS A 148 -0.37 -25.51 0.37
CA CYS A 148 0.39 -24.61 1.22
C CYS A 148 -0.40 -24.23 2.48
N THR A 149 0.29 -23.59 3.42
CA THR A 149 -0.34 -23.06 4.63
C THR A 149 -0.10 -21.55 4.70
N LEU A 150 -1.16 -20.79 5.03
CA LEU A 150 -1.05 -19.42 5.48
C LEU A 150 -1.25 -19.36 6.99
N THR A 151 -0.30 -18.77 7.69
CA THR A 151 -0.38 -18.53 9.14
C THR A 151 -0.38 -17.04 9.41
N PHE A 152 -1.37 -16.55 10.15
CA PHE A 152 -1.37 -15.22 10.74
C PHE A 152 -0.73 -15.25 12.11
N ALA A 153 0.10 -14.26 12.42
CA ALA A 153 0.74 -14.13 13.73
C ALA A 153 0.67 -12.67 14.20
N GLY A 154 0.51 -12.49 15.50
CA GLY A 154 0.70 -11.19 16.15
C GLY A 154 2.12 -11.05 16.66
N ALA A 155 2.67 -9.84 16.57
CA ALA A 155 4.01 -9.50 17.02
C ALA A 155 4.15 -9.41 18.56
N GLY A 156 3.22 -9.92 19.33
CA GLY A 156 3.25 -9.84 20.81
C GLY A 156 4.28 -10.75 21.49
N SER A 157 4.87 -11.72 20.80
CA SER A 157 6.00 -12.52 21.30
C SER A 157 6.72 -13.22 20.15
N GLU A 158 8.03 -13.46 20.33
CA GLU A 158 8.84 -14.23 19.38
C GLU A 158 8.31 -15.66 19.16
N ASN A 159 7.71 -16.28 20.18
CA ASN A 159 7.19 -17.64 20.09
C ASN A 159 6.08 -17.76 19.05
N ASN A 160 5.28 -16.70 18.84
CA ASN A 160 4.24 -16.67 17.82
C ASN A 160 4.83 -16.67 16.38
N VAL A 161 6.06 -16.22 16.25
CA VAL A 161 6.76 -16.05 14.98
C VAL A 161 7.70 -17.22 14.68
N LYS A 162 8.13 -17.96 15.70
CA LYS A 162 9.01 -19.14 15.58
C LYS A 162 8.30 -20.39 15.04
N SER A 163 7.44 -20.22 14.04
CA SER A 163 6.77 -21.32 13.33
C SER A 163 7.70 -22.02 12.33
N ALA A 164 7.17 -22.89 11.49
CA ALA A 164 7.91 -23.58 10.43
C ALA A 164 8.56 -22.60 9.43
N PRO A 165 9.61 -23.03 8.70
CA PRO A 165 10.18 -22.25 7.62
C PRO A 165 9.15 -21.92 6.53
N VAL A 166 9.10 -20.68 6.09
CA VAL A 166 8.16 -20.20 5.07
C VAL A 166 8.89 -19.68 3.83
N ALA A 167 8.19 -19.58 2.73
CA ALA A 167 8.70 -18.98 1.51
C ALA A 167 8.20 -17.54 1.30
N TYR A 168 6.99 -17.24 1.81
CA TYR A 168 6.47 -15.87 1.78
C TYR A 168 6.35 -15.34 3.20
N LEU A 169 6.97 -14.20 3.44
CA LEU A 169 6.90 -13.46 4.71
C LEU A 169 6.25 -12.12 4.44
N VAL A 170 5.14 -11.87 5.11
CA VAL A 170 4.41 -10.61 5.05
C VAL A 170 4.51 -9.91 6.41
N LEU A 171 5.00 -8.68 6.42
CA LEU A 171 5.10 -7.82 7.59
C LEU A 171 4.19 -6.62 7.38
N ASP A 172 3.05 -6.60 8.02
CA ASP A 172 2.04 -5.55 7.90
C ASP A 172 2.15 -4.58 9.07
N GLU A 173 2.18 -3.28 8.76
CA GLU A 173 2.44 -2.19 9.72
C GLU A 173 3.75 -2.43 10.51
N ILE A 174 4.85 -2.58 9.75
CA ILE A 174 6.18 -2.96 10.29
C ILE A 174 6.69 -1.98 11.37
N ASP A 175 6.30 -0.71 11.32
CA ASP A 175 6.66 0.29 12.33
C ASP A 175 5.99 0.06 13.69
N GLU A 176 4.94 -0.77 13.73
CA GLU A 176 4.29 -1.23 14.95
C GLU A 176 4.85 -2.57 15.48
N ILE A 177 5.80 -3.17 14.76
CA ILE A 177 6.39 -4.47 15.08
C ILE A 177 7.77 -4.26 15.69
N ASP A 178 8.00 -4.87 16.86
CA ASP A 178 9.29 -4.83 17.54
C ASP A 178 10.43 -5.32 16.62
N PRO A 179 11.59 -4.64 16.58
CA PRO A 179 12.74 -5.04 15.77
C PRO A 179 13.21 -6.48 15.99
N ASP A 180 13.22 -6.98 17.23
CA ASP A 180 13.64 -8.34 17.55
C ASP A 180 12.70 -9.38 16.96
N ILE A 181 11.40 -9.08 16.96
CA ILE A 181 10.39 -9.94 16.33
C ILE A 181 10.55 -9.96 14.82
N ARG A 182 10.86 -8.81 14.21
CA ARG A 182 11.17 -8.74 12.76
C ARG A 182 12.38 -9.59 12.40
N LEU A 183 13.45 -9.50 13.21
CA LEU A 183 14.65 -10.34 13.02
C LEU A 183 14.30 -11.82 13.17
N ALA A 184 13.52 -12.21 14.19
CA ALA A 184 13.07 -13.58 14.36
C ALA A 184 12.22 -14.10 13.19
N ALA A 185 11.42 -13.22 12.58
CA ALA A 185 10.63 -13.54 11.39
C ALA A 185 11.51 -13.79 10.16
N LEU A 186 12.56 -12.98 9.97
CA LEU A 186 13.51 -13.14 8.86
C LEU A 186 14.28 -14.45 8.93
N GLU A 187 14.48 -15.02 10.14
CA GLU A 187 15.06 -16.36 10.27
C GLU A 187 14.20 -17.46 9.61
N ARG A 188 12.89 -17.23 9.40
CA ARG A 188 11.97 -18.22 8.82
C ARG A 188 12.16 -18.42 7.32
N ILE A 189 12.75 -17.47 6.63
CA ILE A 189 13.06 -17.57 5.19
C ILE A 189 14.49 -18.04 4.90
N LYS A 190 15.35 -18.11 5.93
CA LYS A 190 16.74 -18.58 5.77
C LYS A 190 16.76 -20.00 5.20
N GLY A 191 17.63 -20.23 4.22
CA GLY A 191 17.76 -21.51 3.53
C GLY A 191 16.76 -21.75 2.40
N ARG A 192 15.81 -20.85 2.16
CA ARG A 192 14.96 -20.90 0.97
C ARG A 192 15.67 -20.25 -0.21
N ARG A 193 15.71 -20.93 -1.36
CA ARG A 193 16.28 -20.37 -2.60
C ARG A 193 15.34 -19.33 -3.22
N GLU A 194 14.03 -19.60 -3.14
CA GLU A 194 12.99 -18.74 -3.66
C GLU A 194 12.10 -18.30 -2.50
N TYR A 195 12.12 -17.03 -2.20
CA TYR A 195 11.30 -16.41 -1.17
C TYR A 195 10.86 -15.01 -1.57
N LYS A 196 9.83 -14.51 -0.93
CA LYS A 196 9.41 -13.12 -1.01
C LYS A 196 9.19 -12.56 0.39
N ILE A 197 9.73 -11.39 0.63
CA ILE A 197 9.43 -10.54 1.79
C ILE A 197 8.60 -9.38 1.28
N ILE A 198 7.41 -9.22 1.84
CA ILE A 198 6.50 -8.12 1.52
C ILE A 198 6.28 -7.37 2.81
N GLN A 199 6.62 -6.09 2.82
CA GLN A 199 6.49 -5.27 4.01
C GLN A 199 5.81 -3.95 3.70
N THR A 200 4.98 -3.51 4.62
CA THR A 200 4.18 -2.29 4.46
C THR A 200 4.00 -1.58 5.79
N SER A 201 4.02 -0.26 5.74
CA SER A 201 3.66 0.61 6.85
C SER A 201 3.49 2.05 6.38
N THR A 202 2.94 2.89 7.25
CA THR A 202 3.21 4.32 7.28
C THR A 202 4.43 4.54 8.20
N PRO A 203 5.40 5.38 7.82
CA PRO A 203 6.62 5.55 8.60
C PRO A 203 6.35 6.32 9.90
N LYS A 204 6.98 5.90 11.00
CA LYS A 204 6.99 6.64 12.26
C LYS A 204 8.26 7.45 12.43
N ASP A 205 9.41 6.79 12.32
CA ASP A 205 10.72 7.34 12.57
C ASP A 205 11.64 7.13 11.36
N GLU A 206 12.78 7.84 11.31
CA GLU A 206 13.73 7.74 10.21
C GLU A 206 14.52 6.42 10.22
N ILE A 207 14.67 5.81 11.39
CA ILE A 207 15.50 4.62 11.62
C ILE A 207 14.64 3.49 12.19
N GLY A 208 14.94 2.30 11.76
CA GLY A 208 14.38 1.07 12.33
C GLY A 208 12.99 0.68 11.82
N GLY A 209 12.41 1.41 10.86
CA GLY A 209 11.07 1.15 10.33
C GLY A 209 11.00 1.04 8.81
N ILE A 210 9.81 1.25 8.28
CA ILE A 210 9.53 1.16 6.83
C ILE A 210 10.31 2.20 6.03
N TRP A 211 10.61 3.37 6.63
CA TRP A 211 11.37 4.41 5.96
C TRP A 211 12.80 3.99 5.69
N GLU A 212 13.48 3.41 6.69
CA GLU A 212 14.82 2.86 6.52
C GLU A 212 14.82 1.75 5.46
N GLU A 213 13.82 0.87 5.48
CA GLU A 213 13.65 -0.17 4.48
C GLU A 213 13.39 0.39 3.07
N PHE A 214 12.65 1.49 2.97
CA PHE A 214 12.48 2.21 1.71
C PHE A 214 13.81 2.77 1.20
N LEU A 215 14.63 3.37 2.09
CA LEU A 215 15.93 3.94 1.72
C LEU A 215 16.96 2.88 1.32
N TYR A 216 16.88 1.66 1.86
CA TYR A 216 17.73 0.53 1.45
C TYR A 216 17.36 -0.03 0.07
N GLY A 217 16.13 0.14 -0.36
CA GLY A 217 15.66 -0.30 -1.66
C GLY A 217 15.97 0.69 -2.79
N ASP A 218 15.37 0.47 -3.95
CA ASP A 218 15.56 1.29 -5.14
C ASP A 218 14.78 2.62 -5.11
N GLN A 219 14.06 2.92 -4.03
CA GLN A 219 13.45 4.22 -3.72
C GLN A 219 12.54 4.73 -4.84
N ARG A 220 11.65 3.89 -5.33
CA ARG A 220 10.74 4.28 -6.42
C ARG A 220 9.73 5.32 -5.96
N LYS A 221 9.57 6.33 -6.79
CA LYS A 221 8.58 7.38 -6.69
C LYS A 221 7.68 7.37 -7.92
N TYR A 222 6.41 7.75 -7.74
CA TYR A 222 5.43 7.69 -8.81
C TYR A 222 5.33 9.03 -9.52
N PHE A 223 5.70 9.06 -10.78
CA PHE A 223 5.67 10.24 -11.64
C PHE A 223 4.51 10.16 -12.62
N MET A 224 3.91 11.30 -12.90
CA MET A 224 2.74 11.41 -13.78
C MET A 224 2.89 12.62 -14.69
N PRO A 225 2.39 12.57 -15.94
CA PRO A 225 2.41 13.74 -16.80
C PRO A 225 1.46 14.83 -16.28
N CYS A 226 1.91 16.07 -16.28
CA CYS A 226 1.06 17.22 -15.98
C CYS A 226 0.03 17.42 -17.12
N PRO A 227 -1.26 17.64 -16.82
CA PRO A 227 -2.29 17.80 -17.86
C PRO A 227 -2.19 19.10 -18.66
N HIS A 228 -1.29 20.02 -18.28
CA HIS A 228 -1.14 21.33 -18.90
C HIS A 228 0.17 21.45 -19.67
N CYS A 229 1.27 20.90 -19.18
CA CYS A 229 2.60 21.05 -19.81
C CYS A 229 3.26 19.71 -20.18
N ASP A 230 2.62 18.59 -19.87
CA ASP A 230 3.09 17.21 -20.15
C ASP A 230 4.41 16.83 -19.47
N GLU A 231 4.97 17.70 -18.63
CA GLU A 231 6.15 17.39 -17.83
C GLU A 231 5.83 16.34 -16.76
N SER A 232 6.79 15.43 -16.54
CA SER A 232 6.67 14.35 -15.57
C SER A 232 6.86 14.88 -14.14
N ILE A 233 5.83 14.83 -13.32
CA ILE A 233 5.82 15.38 -11.96
C ILE A 233 5.49 14.34 -10.90
N GLU A 234 6.11 14.48 -9.72
CA GLU A 234 5.75 13.80 -8.49
C GLU A 234 4.77 14.68 -7.68
N PHE A 235 3.73 14.10 -7.08
CA PHE A 235 2.92 14.83 -6.11
C PHE A 235 3.63 14.88 -4.75
N THR A 236 4.03 16.08 -4.35
CA THR A 236 4.65 16.37 -3.07
C THR A 236 3.82 17.39 -2.28
N TRP A 237 3.92 17.38 -0.95
CA TRP A 237 3.21 18.35 -0.10
C TRP A 237 3.79 19.76 -0.23
N ARG A 238 5.12 19.83 -0.34
CA ARG A 238 5.88 21.06 -0.55
C ARG A 238 6.69 20.98 -1.84
N GLN A 239 6.83 22.09 -2.50
CA GLN A 239 7.62 22.22 -3.73
C GLN A 239 8.30 23.58 -3.79
N LYS A 240 9.30 23.68 -4.64
CA LYS A 240 9.91 24.98 -4.97
C LYS A 240 9.14 25.64 -6.10
N ASP A 241 8.91 26.95 -5.98
CA ASP A 241 8.41 27.77 -7.09
C ASP A 241 9.51 28.01 -8.15
N LYS A 242 9.18 28.67 -9.24
CA LYS A 242 10.14 29.02 -10.30
C LYS A 242 11.27 29.95 -9.83
N LYS A 243 11.12 30.60 -8.68
CA LYS A 243 12.14 31.47 -8.06
C LYS A 243 12.99 30.72 -7.05
N GLY A 244 12.68 29.46 -6.77
CA GLY A 244 13.36 28.60 -5.79
C GLY A 244 12.83 28.71 -4.35
N ASN A 245 11.76 29.47 -4.11
CA ASN A 245 11.14 29.59 -2.79
C ASN A 245 10.30 28.34 -2.48
N SER A 246 10.32 27.88 -1.23
CA SER A 246 9.47 26.79 -0.77
C SER A 246 8.02 27.28 -0.68
N ARG A 247 7.07 26.45 -1.14
CA ARG A 247 5.63 26.70 -1.01
C ARG A 247 4.85 25.40 -0.84
N TYR A 248 3.65 25.48 -0.30
CA TYR A 248 2.71 24.38 -0.36
C TYR A 248 2.30 24.09 -1.80
N SER A 249 2.17 22.80 -2.13
CA SER A 249 1.78 22.39 -3.48
C SER A 249 0.29 22.56 -3.73
N ILE A 250 -0.53 22.57 -2.67
CA ILE A 250 -1.96 22.84 -2.76
C ILE A 250 -2.19 24.33 -2.48
N THR A 251 -2.94 24.97 -3.37
CA THR A 251 -3.41 26.34 -3.22
C THR A 251 -4.93 26.37 -3.14
N PHE A 252 -5.47 27.45 -2.59
CA PHE A 252 -6.90 27.75 -2.55
C PHE A 252 -7.12 29.25 -2.69
N ASP A 253 -8.39 29.72 -2.82
CA ASP A 253 -8.68 31.15 -2.94
C ASP A 253 -8.29 31.87 -1.65
N GLU A 254 -7.45 32.90 -1.74
CA GLU A 254 -6.97 33.66 -0.56
C GLU A 254 -8.12 34.33 0.21
N LYS A 255 -9.27 34.57 -0.41
CA LYS A 255 -10.47 35.07 0.28
C LYS A 255 -11.02 34.10 1.31
N ALA A 256 -10.59 32.84 1.30
CA ALA A 256 -10.92 31.87 2.35
C ALA A 256 -10.27 32.21 3.69
N LYS A 257 -9.21 33.05 3.68
CA LYS A 257 -8.58 33.58 4.90
C LYS A 257 -9.42 34.76 5.38
N LEU A 258 -10.04 34.61 6.52
CA LEU A 258 -10.86 35.64 7.18
C LEU A 258 -10.09 36.21 8.38
N ASP A 259 -10.46 37.40 8.83
CA ASP A 259 -9.82 38.05 9.98
C ASP A 259 -9.92 37.22 11.28
N ASP A 260 -10.93 36.35 11.38
CA ASP A 260 -11.21 35.52 12.57
C ASP A 260 -11.17 34.01 12.29
N GLY A 261 -10.58 33.58 11.15
CA GLY A 261 -10.48 32.15 10.86
C GLY A 261 -10.37 31.80 9.38
N ILE A 262 -10.83 30.62 9.02
CA ILE A 262 -10.80 30.06 7.65
C ILE A 262 -12.19 29.67 7.18
N ASP A 263 -12.57 30.13 5.99
CA ASP A 263 -13.75 29.65 5.27
C ASP A 263 -13.45 28.30 4.61
N PHE A 264 -13.79 27.22 5.30
CA PHE A 264 -13.54 25.86 4.78
C PHE A 264 -14.37 25.50 3.55
N ASP A 265 -15.53 26.12 3.36
CA ASP A 265 -16.35 25.89 2.15
C ASP A 265 -15.68 26.51 0.92
N LEU A 266 -15.08 27.69 1.09
CA LEU A 266 -14.31 28.31 0.03
C LEU A 266 -13.00 27.55 -0.24
N VAL A 267 -12.32 27.03 0.79
CA VAL A 267 -11.17 26.12 0.61
C VAL A 267 -11.62 24.88 -0.16
N ALA A 268 -12.74 24.25 0.24
CA ALA A 268 -13.26 23.04 -0.39
C ALA A 268 -13.55 23.22 -1.90
N SER A 269 -14.08 24.37 -2.26
CA SER A 269 -14.49 24.66 -3.65
C SER A 269 -13.34 25.19 -4.54
N SER A 270 -12.25 25.70 -3.97
CA SER A 270 -11.16 26.37 -4.71
C SER A 270 -9.82 25.65 -4.67
N ALA A 271 -9.66 24.64 -3.82
CA ALA A 271 -8.39 23.95 -3.66
C ALA A 271 -7.93 23.23 -4.95
N ALA A 272 -6.66 23.40 -5.27
CA ALA A 272 -6.03 22.78 -6.44
C ALA A 272 -4.53 22.55 -6.18
N TYR A 273 -3.95 21.55 -6.82
CA TYR A 273 -2.51 21.32 -6.81
C TYR A 273 -1.84 22.21 -7.86
N LEU A 274 -0.75 22.89 -7.52
CA LEU A 274 0.03 23.67 -8.47
C LEU A 274 1.08 22.80 -9.11
N CYS A 275 1.14 22.80 -10.44
CA CYS A 275 2.21 22.13 -11.15
C CYS A 275 3.57 22.79 -10.83
N PRO A 276 4.61 22.03 -10.43
CA PRO A 276 5.93 22.61 -10.15
C PRO A 276 6.62 23.19 -11.40
N CYS A 277 6.22 22.77 -12.61
CA CYS A 277 6.85 23.16 -13.85
C CYS A 277 6.15 24.36 -14.52
N CYS A 278 4.82 24.36 -14.62
CA CYS A 278 4.09 25.43 -15.34
C CYS A 278 3.30 26.36 -14.43
N ASP A 279 3.12 26.05 -13.13
CA ASP A 279 2.29 26.77 -12.15
C ASP A 279 0.77 26.73 -12.42
N GLU A 280 0.32 25.96 -13.42
CA GLU A 280 -1.10 25.76 -13.68
C GLU A 280 -1.77 24.89 -12.61
N LYS A 281 -3.04 25.14 -12.38
CA LYS A 281 -3.85 24.44 -11.37
C LYS A 281 -4.29 23.07 -11.87
N ILE A 282 -3.86 22.03 -11.19
CA ILE A 282 -4.29 20.65 -11.39
C ILE A 282 -5.45 20.38 -10.43
N LEU A 283 -6.61 20.02 -10.98
CA LEU A 283 -7.82 19.71 -10.22
C LEU A 283 -7.89 18.20 -9.89
N ASP A 284 -8.67 17.84 -8.87
CA ASP A 284 -8.91 16.42 -8.53
C ASP A 284 -9.48 15.62 -9.71
N ALA A 285 -10.24 16.25 -10.60
CA ALA A 285 -10.77 15.62 -11.81
C ALA A 285 -9.66 15.14 -12.78
N HIS A 286 -8.47 15.70 -12.72
CA HIS A 286 -7.33 15.26 -13.54
C HIS A 286 -6.64 14.00 -12.99
N LYS A 287 -6.71 13.76 -11.66
CA LYS A 287 -6.01 12.66 -10.99
C LYS A 287 -6.19 11.29 -11.65
N PRO A 288 -7.42 10.85 -11.98
CA PRO A 288 -7.61 9.50 -12.54
C PRO A 288 -6.84 9.29 -13.85
N THR A 289 -6.81 10.31 -14.72
CA THR A 289 -6.09 10.25 -15.99
C THR A 289 -4.58 10.31 -15.78
N MET A 290 -4.11 11.20 -14.91
CA MET A 290 -2.69 11.32 -14.54
C MET A 290 -2.16 10.02 -13.93
N ILE A 291 -2.86 9.46 -12.93
CA ILE A 291 -2.49 8.19 -12.28
C ILE A 291 -2.43 7.05 -13.29
N LYS A 292 -3.36 7.01 -14.25
CA LYS A 292 -3.37 5.96 -15.28
C LYS A 292 -2.15 6.05 -16.21
N GLN A 293 -1.60 7.23 -16.41
CA GLN A 293 -0.46 7.49 -17.29
C GLN A 293 0.88 7.54 -16.53
N GLY A 294 0.84 7.42 -15.22
CA GLY A 294 2.03 7.49 -14.37
C GLY A 294 2.87 6.23 -14.41
N GLU A 295 4.11 6.38 -13.96
CA GLU A 295 5.09 5.31 -13.86
C GLU A 295 5.96 5.41 -12.61
N TRP A 296 6.48 4.30 -12.15
CA TRP A 296 7.44 4.24 -11.06
C TRP A 296 8.86 4.44 -11.56
N ILE A 297 9.57 5.41 -11.01
CA ILE A 297 10.96 5.71 -11.36
C ILE A 297 11.84 5.49 -10.14
N ALA A 298 12.83 4.59 -10.27
CA ALA A 298 13.82 4.33 -9.23
C ALA A 298 14.72 5.55 -9.03
N GLN A 299 14.93 5.94 -7.78
CA GLN A 299 15.78 7.08 -7.40
C GLN A 299 17.16 6.63 -6.88
N ASN A 300 17.33 5.36 -6.54
CA ASN A 300 18.58 4.79 -6.05
C ASN A 300 19.10 3.71 -6.99
N ALA A 301 20.04 4.09 -7.85
CA ALA A 301 20.69 3.17 -8.79
C ALA A 301 21.66 2.18 -8.12
N ASN A 302 22.06 2.44 -6.87
CA ASN A 302 23.00 1.61 -6.11
C ASN A 302 22.28 0.61 -5.18
N ALA A 303 20.96 0.54 -5.24
CA ALA A 303 20.18 -0.38 -4.43
C ALA A 303 20.47 -1.87 -4.78
N PRO A 304 20.30 -2.78 -3.83
CA PRO A 304 20.30 -4.21 -4.14
C PRO A 304 19.26 -4.54 -5.21
N ALA A 305 19.66 -5.23 -6.27
CA ALA A 305 18.79 -5.53 -7.42
C ALA A 305 17.52 -6.31 -7.04
N ASN A 306 17.54 -7.00 -5.90
CA ASN A 306 16.44 -7.81 -5.40
C ASN A 306 15.48 -7.09 -4.46
N HIS A 307 15.67 -5.77 -4.22
CA HIS A 307 14.84 -4.99 -3.32
C HIS A 307 14.14 -3.84 -4.06
N ARG A 308 12.84 -3.98 -4.29
CA ARG A 308 11.97 -2.92 -4.79
C ARG A 308 11.30 -2.20 -3.63
N SER A 309 11.45 -0.88 -3.58
CA SER A 309 10.83 -0.06 -2.55
C SER A 309 10.05 1.10 -3.16
N TYR A 310 8.82 1.31 -2.70
CA TYR A 310 7.85 2.20 -3.30
C TYR A 310 7.34 3.19 -2.26
N HIS A 311 7.43 4.48 -2.54
CA HIS A 311 6.88 5.54 -1.69
C HIS A 311 5.67 6.18 -2.37
N LEU A 312 4.57 6.29 -1.64
CA LEU A 312 3.34 6.91 -2.13
C LEU A 312 2.64 7.66 -0.99
N ASN A 313 2.40 8.95 -1.15
CA ASN A 313 1.64 9.76 -0.19
C ASN A 313 0.14 9.81 -0.54
N SER A 314 -0.67 10.39 0.35
CA SER A 314 -2.13 10.46 0.18
C SER A 314 -2.59 11.42 -0.92
N LEU A 315 -1.72 12.26 -1.49
CA LEU A 315 -2.07 13.10 -2.65
C LEU A 315 -2.44 12.26 -3.87
N TYR A 316 -1.91 11.04 -3.97
CA TYR A 316 -2.25 10.10 -5.03
C TYR A 316 -3.55 9.34 -4.77
N ALA A 317 -4.04 9.31 -3.53
CA ALA A 317 -5.23 8.54 -3.18
C ALA A 317 -6.47 9.12 -3.86
N PRO A 318 -7.20 8.37 -4.71
CA PRO A 318 -8.35 8.92 -5.44
C PRO A 318 -9.53 9.32 -4.56
N ALA A 319 -9.66 8.69 -3.38
CA ALA A 319 -10.68 9.05 -2.39
C ALA A 319 -10.34 10.33 -1.60
N MET A 320 -9.06 10.77 -1.63
CA MET A 320 -8.60 11.98 -0.94
C MET A 320 -8.50 13.13 -1.93
N THR A 321 -9.36 14.13 -1.79
CA THR A 321 -9.27 15.36 -2.58
C THR A 321 -8.16 16.27 -2.08
N PHE A 322 -7.64 17.13 -2.93
CA PHE A 322 -6.70 18.18 -2.53
C PHE A 322 -7.30 19.08 -1.44
N ALA A 323 -8.59 19.39 -1.58
CA ALA A 323 -9.35 20.14 -0.59
C ALA A 323 -9.37 19.44 0.77
N ALA A 324 -9.69 18.14 0.80
CA ALA A 324 -9.76 17.38 2.06
C ALA A 324 -8.40 17.34 2.78
N LEU A 325 -7.30 17.17 2.03
CA LEU A 325 -5.96 17.21 2.61
C LEU A 325 -5.60 18.59 3.14
N MET A 326 -5.92 19.68 2.41
CA MET A 326 -5.66 21.04 2.86
C MET A 326 -6.51 21.40 4.09
N ILE A 327 -7.80 21.07 4.09
CA ILE A 327 -8.68 21.32 5.25
C ILE A 327 -8.16 20.55 6.48
N ASN A 328 -7.81 19.27 6.32
CA ASN A 328 -7.24 18.51 7.42
C ASN A 328 -5.96 19.18 7.96
N TRP A 329 -5.07 19.60 7.06
CA TRP A 329 -3.87 20.34 7.44
C TRP A 329 -4.20 21.60 8.23
N LEU A 330 -5.05 22.46 7.72
CA LEU A 330 -5.45 23.73 8.38
C LEU A 330 -6.06 23.52 9.76
N GLN A 331 -6.80 22.42 9.97
CA GLN A 331 -7.43 22.07 11.25
C GLN A 331 -6.44 21.56 12.31
N ILE A 332 -5.36 20.89 11.89
CA ILE A 332 -4.46 20.19 12.82
C ILE A 332 -3.08 20.83 12.91
N SER A 333 -2.73 21.78 12.05
CA SER A 333 -1.39 22.38 11.95
C SER A 333 -0.99 23.15 13.20
N SER A 334 -1.92 23.68 13.99
CA SER A 334 -1.67 24.30 15.27
C SER A 334 -1.21 23.32 16.39
N SER A 335 -1.33 22.02 16.16
CA SER A 335 -0.99 20.98 17.12
C SER A 335 0.20 20.14 16.63
N MET A 336 1.28 20.09 17.41
CA MET A 336 2.45 19.23 17.15
C MET A 336 2.05 17.76 16.92
N HIS A 337 1.10 17.25 17.70
CA HIS A 337 0.58 15.90 17.53
C HIS A 337 -0.18 15.73 16.23
N GLY A 338 -0.96 16.75 15.83
CA GLY A 338 -1.67 16.77 14.56
C GLY A 338 -0.70 16.78 13.37
N LEU A 339 0.30 17.66 13.41
CA LEU A 339 1.35 17.73 12.40
C LEU A 339 2.06 16.39 12.22
N LYS A 340 2.50 15.78 13.34
CA LYS A 340 3.15 14.47 13.31
C LYS A 340 2.26 13.41 12.64
N LYS A 341 0.99 13.36 12.99
CA LYS A 341 0.02 12.43 12.36
C LYS A 341 -0.16 12.69 10.87
N PHE A 342 -0.19 13.95 10.46
CA PHE A 342 -0.34 14.31 9.05
C PHE A 342 0.88 13.88 8.24
N VAL A 343 2.08 14.21 8.70
CA VAL A 343 3.34 13.84 8.04
C VAL A 343 3.46 12.34 7.91
N GLN A 344 3.30 11.60 8.99
CA GLN A 344 3.42 10.14 9.00
C GLN A 344 2.30 9.46 8.21
N GLY A 345 1.05 9.85 8.45
CA GLY A 345 -0.12 9.19 7.88
C GLY A 345 -0.42 9.61 6.45
N ASN A 346 -0.39 10.91 6.14
CA ASN A 346 -0.77 11.39 4.81
C ASN A 346 0.42 11.53 3.87
N LEU A 347 1.56 12.04 4.36
CA LEU A 347 2.73 12.21 3.49
C LEU A 347 3.56 10.93 3.35
N ALA A 348 3.34 9.95 4.24
CA ALA A 348 4.16 8.74 4.33
C ALA A 348 5.64 9.08 4.54
N GLU A 349 5.91 10.08 5.34
CA GLU A 349 7.26 10.54 5.68
C GLU A 349 7.50 10.40 7.20
N PRO A 350 8.75 10.11 7.62
CA PRO A 350 9.07 10.03 9.04
C PRO A 350 9.02 11.42 9.67
N TRP A 351 8.66 11.46 10.96
CA TRP A 351 8.72 12.70 11.71
C TRP A 351 10.16 13.10 11.99
N LYS A 352 10.48 14.38 11.75
CA LYS A 352 11.77 15.03 12.07
C LYS A 352 11.51 16.22 12.97
N ASP A 353 12.33 16.41 13.99
CA ASP A 353 12.17 17.57 14.90
C ASP A 353 12.36 18.91 14.18
N ASP A 354 13.18 18.94 13.12
CA ASP A 354 13.35 20.12 12.27
C ASP A 354 12.08 20.51 11.50
N TRP A 355 11.24 19.54 11.18
CA TRP A 355 9.93 19.76 10.58
C TRP A 355 9.03 20.57 11.52
N ALA A 356 9.08 20.25 12.80
CA ALA A 356 8.33 20.96 13.83
C ALA A 356 8.64 22.46 13.86
N ASN A 357 9.91 22.79 13.73
CA ASN A 357 10.36 24.20 13.77
C ASN A 357 10.00 24.95 12.48
N GLN A 358 10.10 24.32 11.31
CA GLN A 358 9.77 24.93 10.03
C GLN A 358 8.26 25.09 9.84
N GLU A 359 7.50 24.04 10.10
CA GLU A 359 6.05 24.03 9.88
C GLU A 359 5.32 24.86 10.94
N GLN A 360 5.80 24.89 12.19
CA GLN A 360 5.23 25.71 13.23
C GLN A 360 5.55 27.19 13.07
N ALA A 361 6.74 27.53 12.56
CA ALA A 361 7.09 28.89 12.20
C ALA A 361 6.19 29.42 11.06
N GLU A 362 5.93 28.59 10.04
CA GLU A 362 5.12 28.96 8.89
C GLU A 362 3.60 28.86 9.15
N ALA A 363 3.15 27.94 10.01
CA ALA A 363 1.77 27.93 10.50
C ALA A 363 1.53 29.20 11.37
N ASN A 364 2.50 29.61 12.15
CA ASN A 364 2.46 30.87 12.90
C ASN A 364 2.57 32.11 11.98
N GLU A 365 3.28 32.03 10.85
CA GLU A 365 3.27 33.11 9.83
C GLU A 365 1.92 33.19 9.13
N LEU A 366 1.30 32.05 8.85
CA LEU A 366 -0.10 32.02 8.38
C LEU A 366 -1.07 32.57 9.43
N GLU A 367 -0.80 32.40 10.74
CA GLU A 367 -1.57 32.98 11.84
C GLU A 367 -1.15 34.43 12.17
N LEU A 368 0.14 34.79 12.04
CA LEU A 368 0.66 36.13 12.35
C LEU A 368 0.38 37.19 11.26
N ASP A 369 0.09 36.79 10.05
CA ASP A 369 -0.58 37.66 9.06
C ASP A 369 -2.03 38.01 9.47
N TYR A 370 -2.47 37.51 10.66
CA TYR A 370 -3.76 37.79 11.30
C TYR A 370 -3.69 38.73 12.52
N ALA A 371 -2.53 39.27 12.87
CA ALA A 371 -2.34 40.28 13.94
C ALA A 371 -1.91 41.62 13.32
#